data_d5423bf9d21450ca3905ff4c4e4b9bb5
#
_entry.id   d5423bf9d21450ca3905ff4c4e4b9bb5
#
_cell.length_a   1.000
_cell.length_b   1.000
_cell.length_c   1.000
_cell.angle_alpha   90.00
_cell.angle_beta   90.00
_cell.angle_gamma   90.00
#
_symmetry.space_group_name_H-M   'P 1'
#
loop_
_entity.id
_entity.type
_entity.pdbx_description
1 polymer ?
#
loop_
_entity_poly.entity_id
_entity_poly.type
_entity_poly.pdbx_seq_one_letter_code
_entity_poly.pdbx_strand_id
1 'polypeptide(L)'
;GGFLESMPENALYIDTSTILPADTDEISKNLKIQNRRMIDAPVGRLAQNAVDGTLLFMVGGSESDLEIARPILDILGDKIVHCGPVGSGTRMKIVNNYQSTSLNVLTAETLTLAKATGLDIDMAIEVMNETTAGRGHMKATYPNQVLSGNIEPGFMIDLAHKDLGLALETTAKLR
;
A
#
# COMPACT_ATOMS: atom_id res chain seq x y z
N GLY A 1 -20.13 25.69 -14.34
CA GLY A 1 -18.72 25.96 -14.39
C GLY A 1 -17.96 25.15 -13.38
N GLY A 2 -17.03 24.37 -13.82
CA GLY A 2 -16.17 23.55 -12.97
C GLY A 2 -14.71 23.72 -13.38
N PHE A 3 -13.79 23.15 -12.61
CA PHE A 3 -12.36 23.15 -12.88
C PHE A 3 -12.05 22.69 -14.33
N LEU A 4 -12.77 21.71 -14.82
CA LEU A 4 -12.57 21.12 -16.14
C LEU A 4 -12.79 22.13 -17.29
N GLU A 5 -13.77 23.03 -17.16
CA GLU A 5 -14.08 24.04 -18.19
C GLU A 5 -13.00 25.12 -18.30
N SER A 6 -12.29 25.40 -17.20
CA SER A 6 -11.21 26.40 -17.15
C SER A 6 -9.82 25.82 -17.37
N MET A 7 -9.69 24.50 -17.47
CA MET A 7 -8.42 23.82 -17.66
C MET A 7 -7.85 24.07 -19.07
N PRO A 8 -6.59 24.56 -19.20
CA PRO A 8 -5.96 24.76 -20.52
C PRO A 8 -5.91 23.47 -21.35
N GLU A 9 -5.97 23.61 -22.69
CA GLU A 9 -6.01 22.45 -23.60
C GLU A 9 -4.83 21.52 -23.47
N ASN A 10 -3.65 22.05 -23.20
CA ASN A 10 -2.41 21.26 -23.08
C ASN A 10 -2.03 20.90 -21.65
N ALA A 11 -2.87 21.24 -20.67
CA ALA A 11 -2.58 20.92 -19.26
C ALA A 11 -2.70 19.41 -19.01
N LEU A 12 -1.84 18.91 -18.14
CA LEU A 12 -1.90 17.57 -17.57
C LEU A 12 -2.53 17.68 -16.18
N TYR A 13 -3.61 16.94 -15.94
CA TYR A 13 -4.20 16.81 -14.62
C TYR A 13 -3.45 15.72 -13.84
N ILE A 14 -2.88 16.09 -12.69
CA ILE A 14 -2.20 15.18 -11.79
C ILE A 14 -3.05 15.05 -10.52
N ASP A 15 -3.63 13.87 -10.30
CA ASP A 15 -4.42 13.59 -9.12
C ASP A 15 -3.59 12.80 -8.09
N THR A 16 -3.29 13.42 -6.96
CA THR A 16 -2.55 12.77 -5.86
C THR A 16 -3.47 12.25 -4.76
N SER A 17 -4.77 12.30 -4.97
CA SER A 17 -5.79 11.93 -3.99
C SER A 17 -5.82 10.43 -3.72
N THR A 18 -6.34 10.07 -2.55
CA THR A 18 -6.76 8.70 -2.24
C THR A 18 -8.30 8.68 -2.27
N ILE A 19 -8.85 8.25 -3.39
CA ILE A 19 -10.29 8.20 -3.64
C ILE A 19 -10.70 6.80 -4.12
N LEU A 20 -11.99 6.59 -4.36
CA LEU A 20 -12.45 5.33 -4.93
C LEU A 20 -11.91 5.17 -6.36
N PRO A 21 -11.47 3.98 -6.78
CA PRO A 21 -11.06 3.73 -8.16
C PRO A 21 -12.13 4.09 -9.20
N ALA A 22 -13.41 3.91 -8.87
CA ALA A 22 -14.52 4.29 -9.74
C ALA A 22 -14.58 5.80 -9.99
N ASP A 23 -14.28 6.62 -8.98
CA ASP A 23 -14.25 8.08 -9.12
C ASP A 23 -13.08 8.51 -10.02
N THR A 24 -11.90 7.88 -9.86
CA THR A 24 -10.76 8.10 -10.76
C THR A 24 -11.10 7.76 -12.21
N ASP A 25 -11.77 6.63 -12.43
CA ASP A 25 -12.20 6.18 -13.77
C ASP A 25 -13.20 7.19 -14.39
N GLU A 26 -14.14 7.70 -13.59
CA GLU A 26 -15.12 8.72 -14.04
C GLU A 26 -14.44 10.04 -14.38
N ILE A 27 -13.53 10.54 -13.53
CA ILE A 27 -12.74 11.76 -13.80
C ILE A 27 -11.95 11.58 -15.09
N SER A 28 -11.25 10.46 -15.25
CA SER A 28 -10.48 10.15 -16.46
C SER A 28 -11.34 10.14 -17.72
N LYS A 29 -12.53 9.52 -17.64
CA LYS A 29 -13.49 9.50 -18.75
C LYS A 29 -13.94 10.91 -19.14
N ASN A 30 -14.29 11.76 -18.16
CA ASN A 30 -14.74 13.11 -18.38
C ASN A 30 -13.63 14.01 -18.98
N LEU A 31 -12.39 13.87 -18.51
CA LEU A 31 -11.22 14.54 -19.07
C LEU A 31 -10.97 14.12 -20.52
N LYS A 32 -11.03 12.81 -20.81
CA LYS A 32 -10.83 12.25 -22.16
C LYS A 32 -11.86 12.75 -23.18
N ILE A 33 -13.12 12.90 -22.79
CA ILE A 33 -14.18 13.46 -23.65
C ILE A 33 -13.81 14.88 -24.11
N GLN A 34 -13.08 15.63 -23.30
CA GLN A 34 -12.64 16.98 -23.59
C GLN A 34 -11.18 17.06 -24.09
N ASN A 35 -10.62 15.95 -24.57
CA ASN A 35 -9.21 15.83 -25.01
C ASN A 35 -8.19 16.32 -23.97
N ARG A 36 -8.48 16.12 -22.68
CA ARG A 36 -7.56 16.45 -21.59
C ARG A 36 -6.80 15.20 -21.14
N ARG A 37 -5.59 15.40 -20.64
CA ARG A 37 -4.71 14.34 -20.17
C ARG A 37 -4.77 14.24 -18.64
N MET A 38 -4.54 13.05 -18.12
CA MET A 38 -4.54 12.78 -16.70
C MET A 38 -3.53 11.71 -16.34
N ILE A 39 -2.91 11.87 -15.17
CA ILE A 39 -2.31 10.79 -14.39
C ILE A 39 -2.91 10.78 -12.99
N ASP A 40 -3.07 9.62 -12.39
CA ASP A 40 -3.32 9.44 -10.98
C ASP A 40 -2.01 9.04 -10.30
N ALA A 41 -1.61 9.79 -9.29
CA ALA A 41 -0.32 9.68 -8.64
C ALA A 41 -0.43 9.74 -7.11
N PRO A 42 -1.27 8.90 -6.49
CA PRO A 42 -1.39 8.88 -5.03
C PRO A 42 -0.06 8.58 -4.37
N VAL A 43 0.10 9.15 -3.17
CA VAL A 43 1.36 9.11 -2.42
C VAL A 43 1.38 8.00 -1.38
N GLY A 44 2.55 7.42 -1.19
CA GLY A 44 2.89 6.54 -0.07
C GLY A 44 3.83 7.23 0.92
N ARG A 45 4.09 6.54 2.04
CA ARG A 45 4.86 7.01 3.19
C ARG A 45 4.08 7.98 4.08
N LEU A 46 4.77 8.70 5.01
CA LEU A 46 4.19 9.50 6.08
C LEU A 46 4.22 10.99 5.75
N ALA A 47 3.54 11.82 6.57
CA ALA A 47 3.51 13.26 6.43
C ALA A 47 4.92 13.89 6.46
N GLN A 48 5.84 13.36 7.28
CA GLN A 48 7.22 13.85 7.33
C GLN A 48 7.92 13.68 5.96
N ASN A 49 7.66 12.60 5.24
CA ASN A 49 8.22 12.40 3.91
C ASN A 49 7.73 13.44 2.88
N ALA A 50 6.54 14.02 3.08
CA ALA A 50 6.07 15.12 2.25
C ALA A 50 6.85 16.41 2.51
N VAL A 51 7.21 16.67 3.77
CA VAL A 51 8.05 17.82 4.17
C VAL A 51 9.47 17.67 3.61
N ASP A 52 10.00 16.44 3.67
CA ASP A 52 11.39 16.14 3.27
C ASP A 52 11.55 15.91 1.76
N GLY A 53 10.47 15.97 0.96
CA GLY A 53 10.53 15.69 -0.48
C GLY A 53 10.89 14.22 -0.79
N THR A 54 10.52 13.30 0.08
CA THR A 54 10.84 11.86 -0.04
C THR A 54 9.58 10.99 -0.14
N LEU A 55 8.54 11.48 -0.82
CA LEU A 55 7.33 10.68 -1.07
C LEU A 55 7.60 9.53 -2.05
N LEU A 56 6.78 8.48 -1.95
CA LEU A 56 6.66 7.47 -2.99
C LEU A 56 5.39 7.74 -3.79
N PHE A 57 5.49 7.86 -5.11
CA PHE A 57 4.35 7.99 -6.01
C PHE A 57 4.00 6.66 -6.66
N MET A 58 2.73 6.31 -6.63
CA MET A 58 2.15 5.17 -7.37
C MET A 58 1.41 5.74 -8.57
N VAL A 59 2.02 5.70 -9.76
CA VAL A 59 1.53 6.44 -10.92
C VAL A 59 0.77 5.54 -11.88
N GLY A 60 -0.47 5.93 -12.17
CA GLY A 60 -1.26 5.42 -13.30
C GLY A 60 -1.37 6.47 -14.40
N GLY A 61 -1.04 6.08 -15.64
CA GLY A 61 -1.06 6.99 -16.79
C GLY A 61 -0.24 6.47 -17.95
N SER A 62 -0.19 7.23 -19.06
CA SER A 62 0.74 6.92 -20.14
C SER A 62 2.18 7.25 -19.73
N GLU A 63 3.16 6.56 -20.32
CA GLU A 63 4.58 6.86 -20.09
C GLU A 63 4.90 8.31 -20.48
N SER A 64 4.33 8.81 -21.58
CA SER A 64 4.53 10.18 -22.04
C SER A 64 4.00 11.23 -21.06
N ASP A 65 2.85 10.97 -20.41
CA ASP A 65 2.29 11.88 -19.41
C ASP A 65 3.08 11.81 -18.10
N LEU A 66 3.58 10.63 -17.73
CA LEU A 66 4.48 10.47 -16.60
C LEU A 66 5.79 11.26 -16.80
N GLU A 67 6.40 11.21 -17.98
CA GLU A 67 7.62 11.99 -18.27
C GLU A 67 7.38 13.51 -18.19
N ILE A 68 6.19 13.98 -18.55
CA ILE A 68 5.81 15.39 -18.40
C ILE A 68 5.64 15.76 -16.92
N ALA A 69 5.09 14.86 -16.10
CA ALA A 69 4.92 15.09 -14.66
C ALA A 69 6.20 14.91 -13.85
N ARG A 70 7.15 14.09 -14.35
CA ARG A 70 8.37 13.70 -13.65
C ARG A 70 9.13 14.87 -13.00
N PRO A 71 9.38 16.04 -13.66
CA PRO A 71 10.09 17.14 -13.03
C PRO A 71 9.42 17.67 -11.74
N ILE A 72 8.09 17.54 -11.64
CA ILE A 72 7.34 17.94 -10.45
C ILE A 72 7.40 16.83 -9.40
N LEU A 73 7.20 15.58 -9.82
CA LEU A 73 7.19 14.44 -8.91
C LEU A 73 8.55 14.19 -8.26
N ASP A 74 9.65 14.39 -9.00
CA ASP A 74 11.04 14.23 -8.51
C ASP A 74 11.44 15.29 -7.46
N ILE A 75 10.74 16.43 -7.41
CA ILE A 75 10.94 17.44 -6.34
C ILE A 75 10.23 17.00 -5.06
N LEU A 76 9.09 16.34 -5.20
CA LEU A 76 8.20 15.99 -4.08
C LEU A 76 8.48 14.60 -3.51
N GLY A 77 9.19 13.74 -4.24
CA GLY A 77 9.46 12.37 -3.83
C GLY A 77 10.75 11.80 -4.41
N ASP A 78 11.22 10.73 -3.80
CA ASP A 78 12.46 10.03 -4.19
C ASP A 78 12.17 8.70 -4.91
N LYS A 79 10.88 8.31 -5.03
CA LYS A 79 10.49 7.05 -5.65
C LYS A 79 9.21 7.21 -6.45
N ILE A 80 9.30 6.93 -7.74
CA ILE A 80 8.16 6.85 -8.65
C ILE A 80 8.01 5.41 -9.14
N VAL A 81 6.81 4.84 -8.98
CA VAL A 81 6.45 3.50 -9.47
C VAL A 81 5.34 3.67 -10.50
N HIS A 82 5.61 3.37 -11.76
CA HIS A 82 4.59 3.32 -12.81
C HIS A 82 3.79 2.02 -12.68
N CYS A 83 2.51 2.14 -12.34
CA CYS A 83 1.62 1.01 -12.00
C CYS A 83 0.80 0.53 -13.22
N GLY A 84 0.81 1.27 -14.33
CA GLY A 84 0.04 0.95 -15.53
C GLY A 84 -0.80 2.14 -16.03
N PRO A 85 -1.90 1.89 -16.76
CA PRO A 85 -2.76 2.95 -17.28
C PRO A 85 -3.41 3.78 -16.17
N VAL A 86 -4.07 4.90 -16.54
CA VAL A 86 -4.81 5.75 -15.60
C VAL A 86 -5.74 4.92 -14.71
N GLY A 87 -5.75 5.20 -13.42
CA GLY A 87 -6.48 4.48 -12.38
C GLY A 87 -5.68 3.35 -11.72
N SER A 88 -4.53 2.95 -12.28
CA SER A 88 -3.68 1.90 -11.69
C SER A 88 -2.98 2.37 -10.43
N GLY A 89 -2.58 3.64 -10.34
CA GLY A 89 -2.00 4.24 -9.15
C GLY A 89 -2.99 4.23 -7.98
N THR A 90 -4.22 4.68 -8.22
CA THR A 90 -5.30 4.67 -7.21
C THR A 90 -5.61 3.25 -6.74
N ARG A 91 -5.71 2.27 -7.66
CA ARG A 91 -5.90 0.86 -7.30
C ARG A 91 -4.75 0.33 -6.46
N MET A 92 -3.51 0.62 -6.85
CA MET A 92 -2.32 0.23 -6.09
C MET A 92 -2.31 0.86 -4.69
N LYS A 93 -2.70 2.13 -4.59
CA LYS A 93 -2.82 2.84 -3.30
C LYS A 93 -3.82 2.16 -2.37
N ILE A 94 -5.00 1.78 -2.86
CA ILE A 94 -6.02 1.09 -2.05
C ILE A 94 -5.52 -0.27 -1.57
N VAL A 95 -4.91 -1.07 -2.45
CA VAL A 95 -4.33 -2.37 -2.09
C VAL A 95 -3.22 -2.21 -1.05
N ASN A 96 -2.31 -1.25 -1.26
CA ASN A 96 -1.24 -0.95 -0.31
C ASN A 96 -1.79 -0.53 1.06
N ASN A 97 -2.79 0.35 1.09
CA ASN A 97 -3.36 0.85 2.33
C ASN A 97 -4.15 -0.24 3.08
N TYR A 98 -4.86 -1.12 2.36
CA TYR A 98 -5.51 -2.29 2.96
C TYR A 98 -4.49 -3.14 3.73
N GLN A 99 -3.39 -3.51 3.08
CA GLN A 99 -2.31 -4.28 3.70
C GLN A 99 -1.70 -3.56 4.91
N SER A 100 -1.33 -2.28 4.73
CA SER A 100 -0.66 -1.48 5.76
C SER A 100 -1.55 -1.28 7.00
N THR A 101 -2.82 -0.95 6.80
CA THR A 101 -3.76 -0.72 7.91
C THR A 101 -4.07 -2.02 8.65
N SER A 102 -4.28 -3.12 7.93
CA SER A 102 -4.53 -4.44 8.53
C SER A 102 -3.33 -4.91 9.35
N LEU A 103 -2.11 -4.75 8.83
CA LEU A 103 -0.88 -5.08 9.57
C LEU A 103 -0.70 -4.22 10.82
N ASN A 104 -1.08 -2.95 10.78
CA ASN A 104 -0.99 -2.10 11.97
C ASN A 104 -1.91 -2.60 13.09
N VAL A 105 -3.15 -2.95 12.76
CA VAL A 105 -4.10 -3.53 13.74
C VAL A 105 -3.57 -4.84 14.27
N LEU A 106 -3.15 -5.77 13.40
CA LEU A 106 -2.59 -7.05 13.81
C LEU A 106 -1.36 -6.89 14.71
N THR A 107 -0.48 -5.95 14.39
CA THR A 107 0.71 -5.65 15.21
C THR A 107 0.31 -5.16 16.60
N ALA A 108 -0.67 -4.25 16.70
CA ALA A 108 -1.15 -3.76 17.98
C ALA A 108 -1.76 -4.87 18.85
N GLU A 109 -2.57 -5.75 18.25
CA GLU A 109 -3.12 -6.93 18.94
C GLU A 109 -2.02 -7.88 19.41
N THR A 110 -1.04 -8.17 18.56
CA THR A 110 0.09 -9.04 18.87
C THR A 110 0.93 -8.51 20.04
N LEU A 111 1.27 -7.23 20.04
CA LEU A 111 2.03 -6.61 21.13
C LEU A 111 1.21 -6.51 22.41
N THR A 112 -0.08 -6.34 22.31
CA THR A 112 -1.00 -6.38 23.46
C THR A 112 -1.01 -7.79 24.09
N LEU A 113 -1.08 -8.84 23.28
CA LEU A 113 -0.99 -10.22 23.74
C LEU A 113 0.38 -10.51 24.39
N ALA A 114 1.48 -10.08 23.78
CA ALA A 114 2.82 -10.23 24.35
C ALA A 114 2.90 -9.61 25.74
N LYS A 115 2.44 -8.36 25.89
CA LYS A 115 2.40 -7.67 27.19
C LYS A 115 1.51 -8.39 28.20
N ALA A 116 0.34 -8.85 27.81
CA ALA A 116 -0.62 -9.54 28.67
C ALA A 116 -0.08 -10.90 29.18
N THR A 117 0.79 -11.55 28.42
CA THR A 117 1.47 -12.79 28.80
C THR A 117 2.75 -12.55 29.61
N GLY A 118 3.09 -11.30 29.90
CA GLY A 118 4.28 -10.94 30.72
C GLY A 118 5.59 -10.87 29.94
N LEU A 119 5.55 -10.88 28.62
CA LEU A 119 6.76 -10.71 27.79
C LEU A 119 7.20 -9.25 27.78
N ASP A 120 8.51 -9.05 27.74
CA ASP A 120 9.10 -7.76 27.42
C ASP A 120 8.82 -7.41 25.96
N ILE A 121 8.38 -6.17 25.71
CA ILE A 121 7.93 -5.74 24.39
C ILE A 121 9.08 -5.58 23.40
N ASP A 122 10.22 -5.07 23.85
CA ASP A 122 11.38 -4.85 22.98
C ASP A 122 11.97 -6.21 22.54
N MET A 123 12.07 -7.16 23.46
CA MET A 123 12.45 -8.54 23.15
C MET A 123 11.45 -9.20 22.19
N ALA A 124 10.15 -9.03 22.40
CA ALA A 124 9.12 -9.58 21.52
C ALA A 124 9.23 -9.01 20.09
N ILE A 125 9.48 -7.72 19.96
CA ILE A 125 9.72 -7.05 18.66
C ILE A 125 11.00 -7.60 18.00
N GLU A 126 12.09 -7.76 18.77
CA GLU A 126 13.34 -8.32 18.26
C GLU A 126 13.12 -9.73 17.68
N VAL A 127 12.48 -10.62 18.42
CA VAL A 127 12.19 -11.99 17.97
C VAL A 127 11.32 -11.99 16.72
N MET A 128 10.25 -11.19 16.70
CA MET A 128 9.36 -11.14 15.53
C MET A 128 10.07 -10.61 14.26
N ASN A 129 10.99 -9.65 14.41
CA ASN A 129 11.78 -9.13 13.29
C ASN A 129 12.73 -10.17 12.67
N GLU A 130 13.10 -11.22 13.40
CA GLU A 130 13.93 -12.32 12.89
C GLU A 130 13.13 -13.45 12.25
N THR A 131 11.79 -13.38 12.29
CA THR A 131 10.89 -14.37 11.72
C THR A 131 10.03 -13.78 10.59
N THR A 132 9.21 -14.61 9.94
CA THR A 132 8.23 -14.16 8.95
C THR A 132 7.13 -13.27 9.55
N ALA A 133 6.94 -13.29 10.87
CA ALA A 133 5.97 -12.45 11.56
C ALA A 133 6.25 -10.95 11.34
N GLY A 134 7.48 -10.51 11.53
CA GLY A 134 7.88 -9.11 11.33
C GLY A 134 8.43 -8.83 9.92
N ARG A 135 9.15 -9.78 9.30
CA ARG A 135 9.71 -9.62 7.95
C ARG A 135 8.64 -9.64 6.86
N GLY A 136 7.49 -10.25 7.13
CA GLY A 136 6.34 -10.34 6.23
C GLY A 136 6.50 -11.35 5.09
N HIS A 137 5.38 -11.83 4.59
CA HIS A 137 5.32 -12.84 3.52
C HIS A 137 5.62 -12.26 2.13
N MET A 138 5.45 -10.94 1.92
CA MET A 138 5.67 -10.29 0.62
C MET A 138 7.11 -10.34 0.12
N LYS A 139 8.09 -10.46 1.02
CA LYS A 139 9.52 -10.52 0.66
C LYS A 139 10.05 -11.93 0.48
N ALA A 140 9.43 -12.91 1.14
CA ALA A 140 9.97 -14.28 1.19
C ALA A 140 9.00 -15.32 0.63
N THR A 141 7.87 -15.53 1.29
CA THR A 141 6.96 -16.65 1.00
C THR A 141 6.31 -16.52 -0.37
N TYR A 142 5.70 -15.38 -0.66
CA TYR A 142 4.96 -15.20 -1.90
C TYR A 142 5.86 -15.22 -3.15
N PRO A 143 6.95 -14.42 -3.26
CA PRO A 143 7.79 -14.45 -4.46
C PRO A 143 8.47 -15.79 -4.70
N ASN A 144 8.95 -16.44 -3.64
CA ASN A 144 9.79 -17.63 -3.77
C ASN A 144 9.00 -18.95 -3.78
N GLN A 145 7.73 -18.94 -3.38
CA GLN A 145 6.87 -20.13 -3.32
C GLN A 145 5.60 -19.93 -4.13
N VAL A 146 4.64 -19.15 -3.63
CA VAL A 146 3.30 -19.07 -4.22
C VAL A 146 3.33 -18.58 -5.67
N LEU A 147 4.01 -17.45 -5.94
CA LEU A 147 4.06 -16.84 -7.27
C LEU A 147 5.03 -17.57 -8.23
N SER A 148 5.96 -18.38 -7.72
CA SER A 148 6.82 -19.23 -8.53
C SER A 148 6.17 -20.56 -8.93
N GLY A 149 4.93 -20.81 -8.46
CA GLY A 149 4.19 -22.05 -8.72
C GLY A 149 4.56 -23.19 -7.77
N ASN A 150 5.44 -22.96 -6.78
CA ASN A 150 5.70 -23.91 -5.71
C ASN A 150 4.62 -23.76 -4.63
N ILE A 151 3.62 -24.62 -4.68
CA ILE A 151 2.48 -24.61 -3.75
C ILE A 151 2.64 -25.61 -2.58
N GLU A 152 3.79 -26.28 -2.49
CA GLU A 152 4.08 -27.15 -1.34
C GLU A 152 4.05 -26.30 -0.05
N PRO A 153 3.26 -26.69 0.96
CA PRO A 153 3.10 -25.90 2.16
C PRO A 153 4.38 -25.90 2.99
N GLY A 154 5.00 -24.73 3.17
CA GLY A 154 6.08 -24.52 4.13
C GLY A 154 5.60 -24.56 5.59
N PHE A 155 4.29 -24.34 5.80
CA PHE A 155 3.61 -24.43 7.09
C PHE A 155 2.19 -24.94 6.88
N MET A 156 1.87 -26.09 7.47
CA MET A 156 0.59 -26.79 7.27
C MET A 156 -0.56 -26.01 7.90
N ILE A 157 -1.71 -25.96 7.23
CA ILE A 157 -2.89 -25.22 7.69
C ILE A 157 -3.42 -25.71 9.04
N ASP A 158 -3.31 -27.02 9.30
CA ASP A 158 -3.71 -27.61 10.60
C ASP A 158 -2.81 -27.12 11.75
N LEU A 159 -1.52 -26.91 11.48
CA LEU A 159 -0.60 -26.31 12.45
C LEU A 159 -0.92 -24.84 12.69
N ALA A 160 -1.22 -24.09 11.63
CA ALA A 160 -1.66 -22.71 11.76
C ALA A 160 -2.97 -22.59 12.56
N HIS A 161 -3.94 -23.45 12.29
CA HIS A 161 -5.20 -23.50 13.03
C HIS A 161 -4.97 -23.82 14.52
N LYS A 162 -4.14 -24.81 14.81
CA LYS A 162 -3.74 -25.14 16.20
C LYS A 162 -3.11 -23.95 16.90
N ASP A 163 -2.13 -23.28 16.27
CA ASP A 163 -1.39 -22.16 16.88
C ASP A 163 -2.30 -20.96 17.15
N LEU A 164 -3.22 -20.64 16.23
CA LEU A 164 -4.26 -19.61 16.45
C LEU A 164 -5.20 -20.01 17.59
N GLY A 165 -5.58 -21.28 17.70
CA GLY A 165 -6.38 -21.82 18.80
C GLY A 165 -5.70 -21.63 20.16
N LEU A 166 -4.39 -21.89 20.24
CA LEU A 166 -3.59 -21.66 21.47
C LEU A 166 -3.55 -20.18 21.85
N ALA A 167 -3.45 -19.28 20.88
CA ALA A 167 -3.49 -17.83 21.13
C ALA A 167 -4.85 -17.41 21.69
N LEU A 168 -5.96 -17.93 21.13
CA LEU A 168 -7.32 -17.66 21.61
C LEU A 168 -7.54 -18.18 23.04
N GLU A 169 -7.12 -19.42 23.34
CA GLU A 169 -7.23 -19.99 24.69
C GLU A 169 -6.41 -19.16 25.69
N THR A 170 -5.21 -18.74 25.34
CA THR A 170 -4.36 -17.88 26.16
C THR A 170 -5.08 -16.56 26.46
N THR A 171 -5.61 -15.90 25.44
CA THR A 171 -6.34 -14.64 25.60
C THR A 171 -7.59 -14.79 26.49
N ALA A 172 -8.31 -15.91 26.40
CA ALA A 172 -9.49 -16.16 27.22
C ALA A 172 -9.14 -16.27 28.71
N LYS A 173 -7.93 -16.76 29.07
CA LYS A 173 -7.46 -16.89 30.45
C LYS A 173 -6.92 -15.57 31.04
N LEU A 174 -6.70 -14.55 30.23
CA LEU A 174 -6.19 -13.24 30.66
C LEU A 174 -7.33 -12.23 30.94
N ARG A 175 -8.59 -12.64 30.75
CA ARG A 175 -9.80 -11.88 31.13
C ARG A 175 -10.15 -12.19 32.58
#